data_0e9f20583f86df0749e9bfec98cea7b2
#
_entry.id   0e9f20583f86df0749e9bfec98cea7b2
#
_cell.length_a   1.000
_cell.length_b   1.000
_cell.length_c   1.000
_cell.angle_alpha   90.00
_cell.angle_beta   90.00
_cell.angle_gamma   90.00
#
_symmetry.space_group_name_H-M   'P 1'
#
loop_
_entity.id
_entity.type
_entity.pdbx_description
1 polymer ?
#
loop_
_entity_poly.entity_id
_entity_poly.type
_entity_poly.pdbx_seq_one_letter_code
_entity_poly.pdbx_strand_id
1 'polypeptide(L)'
;MITINLGRGRVKDYLELFGGNWFNGEENNGLKEVFTIGQRNRLQYIILGLLGQQDQTGYDLTKAFEHEIGEFWQASHSQIYPQLQRLETAGDITHQDQITGEKLTKKVYQLTAQGQKKLAAWVSEPSPELTATKDEFILKLYFIKSANDPRLGPMLREQTQLHAEQLAHLQERQREVFPNQAAIDAAFGHYLILEHAIERESHYVEWLQRYQTLSNNH
;
A
#
# COMPACT_ATOMS: atom_id res chain seq x y z
N MET A 1 -27.57 -0.81 30.79
CA MET A 1 -27.81 0.64 30.54
C MET A 1 -26.60 1.38 31.09
N ILE A 2 -25.58 1.64 30.25
CA ILE A 2 -24.40 2.42 30.64
C ILE A 2 -24.50 3.74 29.87
N THR A 3 -24.89 4.78 30.61
CA THR A 3 -24.97 6.15 30.07
C THR A 3 -23.58 6.75 30.21
N ILE A 4 -22.87 6.89 29.06
CA ILE A 4 -21.61 7.63 29.01
C ILE A 4 -21.96 9.09 28.71
N ASN A 5 -21.82 9.92 29.74
CA ASN A 5 -22.00 11.37 29.67
C ASN A 5 -20.66 12.00 29.20
N LEU A 6 -20.55 12.33 27.92
CA LEU A 6 -19.38 12.99 27.34
C LEU A 6 -19.54 14.52 27.48
N GLY A 7 -18.95 15.08 28.52
CA GLY A 7 -18.86 16.55 28.73
C GLY A 7 -18.11 17.26 27.62
N ARG A 8 -18.52 18.52 27.34
CA ARG A 8 -18.09 19.39 26.23
C ARG A 8 -16.59 19.76 26.14
N GLY A 9 -15.71 19.19 27.00
CA GLY A 9 -14.28 19.54 27.06
C GLY A 9 -13.34 18.68 26.23
N ARG A 10 -13.73 17.49 25.77
CA ARG A 10 -12.80 16.46 25.27
C ARG A 10 -12.55 16.43 23.75
N VAL A 11 -13.22 17.22 22.96
CA VAL A 11 -12.96 17.29 21.52
C VAL A 11 -11.65 18.05 21.23
N LYS A 12 -11.31 19.01 22.09
CA LYS A 12 -10.07 19.78 21.97
C LYS A 12 -8.84 18.93 22.34
N ASP A 13 -8.95 18.11 23.36
CA ASP A 13 -7.88 17.22 23.83
C ASP A 13 -7.57 16.08 22.83
N TYR A 14 -8.60 15.62 22.08
CA TYR A 14 -8.41 14.62 21.00
C TYR A 14 -7.72 15.22 19.77
N LEU A 15 -7.96 16.50 19.45
CA LEU A 15 -7.31 17.20 18.35
C LEU A 15 -5.84 17.54 18.66
N GLU A 16 -5.50 17.75 19.93
CA GLU A 16 -4.10 17.96 20.36
C GLU A 16 -3.28 16.65 20.37
N LEU A 17 -3.90 15.50 20.59
CA LEU A 17 -3.24 14.17 20.52
C LEU A 17 -2.87 13.75 19.09
N PHE A 18 -3.53 14.29 18.07
CA PHE A 18 -3.22 14.04 16.66
C PHE A 18 -2.43 15.17 15.99
N GLY A 19 -1.83 16.07 16.78
CA GLY A 19 -0.79 17.04 16.45
C GLY A 19 -0.91 17.68 15.07
N GLY A 20 -1.62 18.79 14.94
CA GLY A 20 -1.48 19.62 13.75
C GLY A 20 -2.67 20.57 13.51
N ASN A 21 -2.36 21.82 13.47
CA ASN A 21 -3.24 22.94 13.15
C ASN A 21 -3.69 22.86 11.67
N TRP A 22 -4.88 22.28 11.42
CA TRP A 22 -5.36 21.92 10.06
C TRP A 22 -6.04 23.06 9.28
N PHE A 23 -5.99 24.31 9.75
CA PHE A 23 -6.80 25.38 9.21
C PHE A 23 -6.09 26.61 8.59
N ASN A 24 -4.78 26.54 8.31
CA ASN A 24 -4.13 27.60 7.55
C ASN A 24 -3.68 27.10 6.17
N GLY A 25 -4.35 27.60 5.14
CA GLY A 25 -4.23 27.14 3.74
C GLY A 25 -2.89 27.37 3.03
N GLU A 26 -1.87 27.94 3.67
CA GLU A 26 -0.56 28.18 3.06
C GLU A 26 0.51 27.13 3.44
N GLU A 27 0.34 26.39 4.55
CA GLU A 27 1.28 25.33 4.95
C GLU A 27 1.07 23.97 4.24
N ASN A 28 -0.02 23.83 3.47
CA ASN A 28 -0.41 22.55 2.85
C ASN A 28 0.49 22.13 1.66
N ASN A 29 1.27 23.03 1.09
CA ASN A 29 2.16 22.70 -0.03
C ASN A 29 3.42 21.97 0.45
N GLY A 30 4.00 22.35 1.58
CA GLY A 30 5.17 21.71 2.16
C GLY A 30 4.89 20.28 2.62
N LEU A 31 3.74 20.02 3.26
CA LEU A 31 3.34 18.70 3.72
C LEU A 31 3.00 17.76 2.56
N LYS A 32 2.35 18.26 1.49
CA LYS A 32 2.12 17.48 0.26
C LYS A 32 3.43 17.11 -0.43
N GLU A 33 4.41 18.01 -0.44
CA GLU A 33 5.74 17.73 -1.00
C GLU A 33 6.50 16.70 -0.16
N VAL A 34 6.50 16.79 1.17
CA VAL A 34 7.15 15.84 2.07
C VAL A 34 6.50 14.45 1.97
N PHE A 35 5.17 14.35 1.93
CA PHE A 35 4.47 13.08 1.71
C PHE A 35 4.73 12.51 0.32
N THR A 36 4.75 13.35 -0.71
CA THR A 36 5.05 12.94 -2.10
C THR A 36 6.51 12.55 -2.26
N ILE A 37 7.44 13.23 -1.59
CA ILE A 37 8.88 12.91 -1.57
C ILE A 37 9.12 11.58 -0.85
N GLY A 38 8.48 11.32 0.29
CA GLY A 38 8.60 10.06 1.01
C GLY A 38 8.10 8.86 0.19
N GLN A 39 6.97 9.01 -0.50
CA GLN A 39 6.42 7.95 -1.35
C GLN A 39 7.26 7.75 -2.63
N ARG A 40 7.78 8.81 -3.24
CA ARG A 40 8.73 8.75 -4.37
C ARG A 40 10.04 8.09 -3.99
N ASN A 41 10.53 8.32 -2.78
CA ASN A 41 11.75 7.66 -2.30
C ASN A 41 11.57 6.15 -2.11
N ARG A 42 10.41 5.66 -1.73
CA ARG A 42 10.17 4.22 -1.55
C ARG A 42 10.10 3.46 -2.87
N LEU A 43 9.56 4.08 -3.93
CA LEU A 43 9.49 3.50 -5.27
C LEU A 43 10.88 3.11 -5.82
N GLN A 44 11.94 3.86 -5.48
CA GLN A 44 13.29 3.50 -5.90
C GLN A 44 13.74 2.13 -5.38
N TYR A 45 13.41 1.80 -4.12
CA TYR A 45 13.83 0.54 -3.52
C TYR A 45 13.06 -0.66 -4.07
N ILE A 46 11.80 -0.46 -4.45
CA ILE A 46 11.03 -1.50 -5.15
C ILE A 46 11.66 -1.80 -6.51
N ILE A 47 11.99 -0.77 -7.29
CA ILE A 47 12.67 -0.92 -8.59
C ILE A 47 14.03 -1.62 -8.42
N LEU A 48 14.84 -1.20 -7.44
CA LEU A 48 16.13 -1.85 -7.15
C LEU A 48 15.94 -3.33 -6.75
N GLY A 49 14.90 -3.62 -5.97
CA GLY A 49 14.57 -4.99 -5.56
C GLY A 49 14.18 -5.89 -6.74
N LEU A 50 13.33 -5.40 -7.65
CA LEU A 50 12.93 -6.12 -8.85
C LEU A 50 14.13 -6.37 -9.78
N LEU A 51 14.98 -5.35 -9.99
CA LEU A 51 16.20 -5.49 -10.79
C LEU A 51 17.27 -6.36 -10.11
N GLY A 52 17.19 -6.53 -8.79
CA GLY A 52 18.04 -7.47 -8.05
C GLY A 52 17.68 -8.94 -8.28
N GLN A 53 16.48 -9.23 -8.75
CA GLN A 53 16.03 -10.57 -9.09
C GLN A 53 16.42 -10.96 -10.51
N GLN A 54 16.20 -10.03 -11.46
CA GLN A 54 16.54 -10.19 -12.87
C GLN A 54 16.59 -8.86 -13.60
N ASP A 55 17.32 -8.83 -14.72
CA ASP A 55 17.35 -7.69 -15.64
C ASP A 55 15.98 -7.52 -16.29
N GLN A 56 15.46 -6.28 -16.35
CA GLN A 56 14.11 -6.01 -16.84
C GLN A 56 14.04 -4.74 -17.68
N THR A 57 13.13 -4.72 -18.66
CA THR A 57 12.78 -3.47 -19.35
C THR A 57 11.87 -2.60 -18.48
N GLY A 58 11.76 -1.30 -18.82
CA GLY A 58 10.79 -0.41 -18.16
C GLY A 58 9.34 -0.88 -18.29
N TYR A 59 9.02 -1.59 -19.37
CA TYR A 59 7.71 -2.20 -19.59
C TYR A 59 7.48 -3.39 -18.63
N ASP A 60 8.48 -4.28 -18.46
CA ASP A 60 8.37 -5.42 -17.53
C ASP A 60 8.22 -4.95 -16.10
N LEU A 61 8.99 -3.93 -15.71
CA LEU A 61 8.83 -3.27 -14.41
C LEU A 61 7.41 -2.75 -14.21
N THR A 62 6.84 -2.07 -15.21
CA THR A 62 5.46 -1.60 -15.13
C THR A 62 4.48 -2.73 -14.94
N LYS A 63 4.64 -3.84 -15.67
CA LYS A 63 3.80 -5.03 -15.48
C LYS A 63 3.93 -5.63 -14.08
N ALA A 64 5.14 -5.65 -13.51
CA ALA A 64 5.32 -6.11 -12.14
C ALA A 64 4.54 -5.25 -11.13
N PHE A 65 4.48 -3.93 -11.35
CA PHE A 65 3.64 -3.03 -10.54
C PHE A 65 2.15 -3.20 -10.77
N GLU A 66 1.71 -3.67 -11.94
CA GLU A 66 0.29 -3.95 -12.22
C GLU A 66 -0.19 -5.27 -11.58
N HIS A 67 0.69 -6.23 -11.37
CA HIS A 67 0.36 -7.59 -10.94
C HIS A 67 0.86 -7.92 -9.52
N GLU A 68 2.17 -8.02 -9.35
CA GLU A 68 2.75 -8.54 -8.10
C GLU A 68 2.86 -7.48 -7.00
N ILE A 69 3.41 -6.32 -7.38
CA ILE A 69 3.66 -5.23 -6.44
C ILE A 69 2.39 -4.43 -6.16
N GLY A 70 1.45 -4.37 -7.13
CA GLY A 70 0.20 -3.62 -7.03
C GLY A 70 -0.70 -4.04 -5.87
N GLU A 71 -0.55 -5.25 -5.36
CA GLU A 71 -1.29 -5.77 -4.20
C GLU A 71 -0.96 -5.01 -2.90
N PHE A 72 0.25 -4.47 -2.79
CA PHE A 72 0.71 -3.76 -1.59
C PHE A 72 1.34 -2.39 -1.85
N TRP A 73 1.67 -2.08 -3.11
CA TRP A 73 2.23 -0.80 -3.50
C TRP A 73 1.79 -0.38 -4.91
N GLN A 74 1.06 0.72 -5.00
CA GLN A 74 0.60 1.24 -6.29
C GLN A 74 1.58 2.30 -6.83
N ALA A 75 1.99 2.14 -8.08
CA ALA A 75 2.74 3.14 -8.83
C ALA A 75 2.25 3.18 -10.29
N SER A 76 2.18 4.39 -10.86
CA SER A 76 1.79 4.60 -12.24
C SER A 76 3.01 4.65 -13.18
N HIS A 77 2.79 4.41 -14.47
CA HIS A 77 3.79 4.61 -15.53
C HIS A 77 4.51 5.97 -15.43
N SER A 78 3.76 7.03 -15.12
CA SER A 78 4.29 8.38 -14.99
C SER A 78 5.28 8.54 -13.82
N GLN A 79 5.32 7.60 -12.89
CA GLN A 79 6.24 7.59 -11.76
C GLN A 79 7.46 6.67 -12.01
N ILE A 80 7.27 5.55 -12.71
CA ILE A 80 8.31 4.52 -12.92
C ILE A 80 9.43 5.05 -13.82
N TYR A 81 9.11 5.58 -15.02
CA TYR A 81 10.13 6.02 -15.96
C TYR A 81 11.00 7.18 -15.47
N PRO A 82 10.46 8.24 -14.85
CA PRO A 82 11.30 9.26 -14.23
C PRO A 82 12.16 8.72 -13.08
N GLN A 83 11.70 7.69 -12.37
CA GLN A 83 12.48 7.07 -11.31
C GLN A 83 13.63 6.24 -11.86
N LEU A 84 13.43 5.49 -12.95
CA LEU A 84 14.51 4.79 -13.67
C LEU A 84 15.61 5.76 -14.10
N GLN A 85 15.24 6.89 -14.71
CA GLN A 85 16.20 7.90 -15.12
C GLN A 85 17.02 8.48 -13.93
N ARG A 86 16.37 8.71 -12.78
CA ARG A 86 17.06 9.17 -11.57
C ARG A 86 18.02 8.14 -11.02
N LEU A 87 17.62 6.87 -10.97
CA LEU A 87 18.45 5.78 -10.49
C LEU A 87 19.66 5.56 -11.38
N GLU A 88 19.48 5.67 -12.68
CA GLU A 88 20.56 5.57 -13.65
C GLU A 88 21.54 6.76 -13.54
N THR A 89 21.03 7.99 -13.44
CA THR A 89 21.86 9.18 -13.21
C THR A 89 22.64 9.08 -11.91
N ALA A 90 22.05 8.47 -10.87
CA ALA A 90 22.72 8.22 -9.59
C ALA A 90 23.74 7.08 -9.64
N GLY A 91 23.78 6.28 -10.72
CA GLY A 91 24.64 5.11 -10.85
C GLY A 91 24.16 3.87 -10.09
N ASP A 92 22.93 3.89 -9.58
CA ASP A 92 22.33 2.76 -8.84
C ASP A 92 21.89 1.62 -9.80
N ILE A 93 21.56 1.98 -11.04
CA ILE A 93 21.24 1.06 -12.14
C ILE A 93 21.99 1.48 -13.40
N THR A 94 22.09 0.59 -14.36
CA THR A 94 22.56 0.84 -15.73
C THR A 94 21.58 0.24 -16.71
N HIS A 95 21.70 0.53 -18.01
CA HIS A 95 20.95 -0.17 -19.03
C HIS A 95 21.85 -0.62 -20.19
N GLN A 96 21.38 -1.63 -20.89
CA GLN A 96 21.88 -2.06 -22.18
C GLN A 96 20.76 -1.95 -23.21
N ASP A 97 21.11 -1.44 -24.39
CA ASP A 97 20.18 -1.40 -25.49
C ASP A 97 20.10 -2.79 -26.15
N GLN A 98 18.91 -3.38 -26.15
CA GLN A 98 18.63 -4.66 -26.81
C GLN A 98 17.80 -4.43 -28.05
N ILE A 99 18.30 -4.87 -29.21
CA ILE A 99 17.58 -4.79 -30.48
C ILE A 99 16.62 -5.99 -30.54
N THR A 100 15.32 -5.71 -30.64
CA THR A 100 14.29 -6.73 -30.83
C THR A 100 13.62 -6.55 -32.19
N GLY A 101 13.74 -7.56 -33.07
CA GLY A 101 13.26 -7.45 -34.47
C GLY A 101 14.10 -6.49 -35.32
N GLU A 102 13.53 -6.00 -36.42
CA GLU A 102 14.29 -5.23 -37.41
C GLU A 102 14.62 -3.78 -37.00
N LYS A 103 13.94 -3.16 -36.00
CA LYS A 103 14.12 -1.72 -35.65
C LYS A 103 13.77 -1.29 -34.26
N LEU A 104 13.34 -2.18 -33.31
CA LEU A 104 12.92 -1.76 -31.99
C LEU A 104 14.04 -1.91 -30.98
N THR A 105 14.60 -0.80 -30.51
CA THR A 105 15.57 -0.79 -29.42
C THR A 105 14.83 -0.71 -28.07
N LYS A 106 15.07 -1.65 -27.17
CA LYS A 106 14.56 -1.66 -25.81
C LYS A 106 15.70 -1.48 -24.82
N LYS A 107 15.50 -0.65 -23.79
CA LYS A 107 16.42 -0.54 -22.68
C LYS A 107 16.15 -1.66 -21.67
N VAL A 108 17.14 -2.50 -21.44
CA VAL A 108 17.13 -3.52 -20.37
C VAL A 108 17.97 -3.00 -19.23
N TYR A 109 17.32 -2.74 -18.09
CA TYR A 109 17.96 -2.19 -16.89
C TYR A 109 18.53 -3.29 -16.02
N GLN A 110 19.67 -2.98 -15.38
CA GLN A 110 20.45 -3.87 -14.55
C GLN A 110 20.81 -3.17 -13.24
N LEU A 111 20.77 -3.90 -12.12
CA LEU A 111 21.20 -3.41 -10.82
C LEU A 111 22.74 -3.31 -10.77
N THR A 112 23.27 -2.18 -10.32
CA THR A 112 24.71 -2.04 -10.07
C THR A 112 25.09 -2.48 -8.66
N ALA A 113 26.38 -2.68 -8.40
CA ALA A 113 26.90 -2.94 -7.05
C ALA A 113 26.58 -1.80 -6.07
N GLN A 114 26.51 -0.56 -6.55
CA GLN A 114 26.08 0.59 -5.75
C GLN A 114 24.60 0.50 -5.39
N GLY A 115 23.72 0.21 -6.37
CA GLY A 115 22.28 0.02 -6.14
C GLY A 115 22.00 -1.12 -5.18
N GLN A 116 22.75 -2.23 -5.29
CA GLN A 116 22.63 -3.37 -4.35
C GLN A 116 22.99 -2.98 -2.91
N LYS A 117 24.08 -2.23 -2.70
CA LYS A 117 24.46 -1.73 -1.38
C LYS A 117 23.39 -0.79 -0.81
N LYS A 118 22.83 0.09 -1.64
CA LYS A 118 21.78 1.04 -1.27
C LYS A 118 20.50 0.30 -0.86
N LEU A 119 20.07 -0.72 -1.62
CA LEU A 119 18.93 -1.56 -1.29
C LEU A 119 19.17 -2.30 0.04
N ALA A 120 20.30 -2.95 0.21
CA ALA A 120 20.65 -3.68 1.44
C ALA A 120 20.64 -2.77 2.67
N ALA A 121 21.20 -1.57 2.57
CA ALA A 121 21.19 -0.59 3.64
C ALA A 121 19.74 -0.23 4.04
N TRP A 122 18.88 0.09 3.06
CA TRP A 122 17.50 0.46 3.32
C TRP A 122 16.68 -0.69 3.95
N VAL A 123 16.86 -1.93 3.49
CA VAL A 123 16.17 -3.10 4.08
C VAL A 123 16.54 -3.30 5.54
N SER A 124 17.76 -2.90 5.92
CA SER A 124 18.27 -3.01 7.30
C SER A 124 17.88 -1.83 8.20
N GLU A 125 17.34 -0.73 7.63
CA GLU A 125 16.89 0.43 8.39
C GLU A 125 15.62 0.12 9.18
N PRO A 126 15.51 0.55 10.45
CA PRO A 126 14.28 0.44 11.19
C PRO A 126 13.13 1.22 10.53
N SER A 127 11.89 0.72 10.65
CA SER A 127 10.67 1.41 10.23
C SER A 127 9.92 1.94 11.47
N PRO A 128 10.33 3.11 12.03
CA PRO A 128 9.87 3.56 13.36
C PRO A 128 8.45 4.13 13.38
N GLU A 129 7.87 4.43 12.20
CA GLU A 129 6.59 5.11 12.11
C GLU A 129 5.48 4.15 11.67
N LEU A 130 4.35 4.21 12.38
CA LEU A 130 3.11 3.57 11.95
C LEU A 130 2.45 4.45 10.88
N THR A 131 2.12 3.85 9.75
CA THR A 131 1.40 4.56 8.68
C THR A 131 -0.08 4.67 9.04
N ALA A 132 -0.60 5.90 9.16
CA ALA A 132 -2.02 6.13 9.35
C ALA A 132 -2.79 5.72 8.09
N THR A 133 -3.81 4.88 8.27
CA THR A 133 -4.71 4.46 7.19
C THR A 133 -5.69 5.60 6.90
N LYS A 134 -5.75 6.06 5.64
CA LYS A 134 -6.76 7.01 5.17
C LYS A 134 -7.94 6.22 4.60
N ASP A 135 -8.80 5.74 5.49
CA ASP A 135 -9.98 4.98 5.13
C ASP A 135 -11.20 5.92 5.11
N GLU A 136 -11.77 6.16 3.92
CA GLU A 136 -12.93 7.03 3.73
C GLU A 136 -14.18 6.45 4.40
N PHE A 137 -14.35 5.13 4.39
CA PHE A 137 -15.48 4.49 5.06
C PHE A 137 -15.42 4.71 6.58
N ILE A 138 -14.26 4.49 7.20
CA ILE A 138 -14.05 4.75 8.63
C ILE A 138 -14.30 6.23 8.96
N LEU A 139 -13.87 7.15 8.07
CA LEU A 139 -14.18 8.58 8.22
C LEU A 139 -15.69 8.85 8.16
N LYS A 140 -16.43 8.20 7.25
CA LYS A 140 -17.89 8.33 7.15
C LYS A 140 -18.60 7.82 8.41
N LEU A 141 -18.11 6.73 9.03
CA LEU A 141 -18.68 6.19 10.28
C LEU A 141 -18.62 7.20 11.43
N TYR A 142 -17.63 8.08 11.48
CA TYR A 142 -17.54 9.14 12.48
C TYR A 142 -18.78 10.05 12.51
N PHE A 143 -19.48 10.19 11.37
CA PHE A 143 -20.69 11.01 11.25
C PHE A 143 -22.00 10.24 11.46
N ILE A 144 -21.94 8.94 11.71
CA ILE A 144 -23.09 8.10 12.10
C ILE A 144 -23.29 8.25 13.62
N LYS A 145 -24.43 8.80 14.05
CA LYS A 145 -24.70 9.14 15.45
C LYS A 145 -25.57 8.12 16.18
N SER A 146 -26.19 7.19 15.45
CA SER A 146 -27.11 6.19 16.01
C SER A 146 -26.94 4.86 15.32
N ALA A 147 -27.11 3.74 16.06
CA ALA A 147 -27.18 2.40 15.47
C ALA A 147 -28.38 2.23 14.52
N ASN A 148 -29.41 3.05 14.71
CA ASN A 148 -30.62 3.05 13.86
C ASN A 148 -30.53 4.03 12.69
N ASP A 149 -29.34 4.58 12.37
CA ASP A 149 -29.16 5.43 11.19
C ASP A 149 -29.40 4.60 9.92
N PRO A 150 -30.37 4.99 9.06
CA PRO A 150 -30.73 4.20 7.87
C PRO A 150 -29.59 4.03 6.88
N ARG A 151 -28.54 4.84 6.96
CA ARG A 151 -27.36 4.76 6.11
C ARG A 151 -26.38 3.67 6.55
N LEU A 152 -26.38 3.30 7.85
CA LEU A 152 -25.39 2.40 8.42
C LEU A 152 -25.42 0.99 7.80
N GLY A 153 -26.64 0.39 7.74
CA GLY A 153 -26.80 -0.96 7.21
C GLY A 153 -26.34 -1.11 5.75
N PRO A 154 -26.78 -0.24 4.81
CA PRO A 154 -26.27 -0.24 3.44
C PRO A 154 -24.76 -0.06 3.34
N MET A 155 -24.16 0.86 4.10
CA MET A 155 -22.72 1.11 4.13
C MET A 155 -21.92 -0.13 4.58
N LEU A 156 -22.37 -0.79 5.67
CA LEU A 156 -21.74 -2.01 6.17
C LEU A 156 -21.81 -3.15 5.15
N ARG A 157 -22.97 -3.34 4.47
CA ARG A 157 -23.12 -4.37 3.43
C ARG A 157 -22.20 -4.16 2.25
N GLU A 158 -22.14 -2.94 1.74
CA GLU A 158 -21.26 -2.56 0.63
C GLU A 158 -19.78 -2.89 0.97
N GLN A 159 -19.33 -2.46 2.13
CA GLN A 159 -17.95 -2.71 2.55
C GLN A 159 -17.69 -4.20 2.83
N THR A 160 -18.66 -4.92 3.39
CA THR A 160 -18.52 -6.37 3.58
C THR A 160 -18.32 -7.07 2.24
N GLN A 161 -19.06 -6.71 1.21
CA GLN A 161 -18.91 -7.29 -0.12
C GLN A 161 -17.54 -6.98 -0.71
N LEU A 162 -17.12 -5.72 -0.71
CA LEU A 162 -15.82 -5.29 -1.26
C LEU A 162 -14.64 -6.00 -0.58
N HIS A 163 -14.64 -6.05 0.75
CA HIS A 163 -13.56 -6.70 1.50
C HIS A 163 -13.59 -8.23 1.38
N ALA A 164 -14.77 -8.84 1.26
CA ALA A 164 -14.89 -10.28 1.02
C ALA A 164 -14.38 -10.67 -0.38
N GLU A 165 -14.67 -9.87 -1.41
CA GLU A 165 -14.14 -10.07 -2.76
C GLU A 165 -12.60 -9.92 -2.77
N GLN A 166 -12.07 -8.91 -2.09
CA GLN A 166 -10.63 -8.73 -1.95
C GLN A 166 -9.96 -9.88 -1.19
N LEU A 167 -10.57 -10.35 -0.10
CA LEU A 167 -10.09 -11.51 0.66
C LEU A 167 -10.02 -12.77 -0.23
N ALA A 168 -11.08 -13.03 -0.99
CA ALA A 168 -11.12 -14.19 -1.91
C ALA A 168 -10.01 -14.10 -2.98
N HIS A 169 -9.82 -12.90 -3.55
CA HIS A 169 -8.75 -12.65 -4.51
C HIS A 169 -7.36 -12.91 -3.93
N LEU A 170 -7.07 -12.38 -2.74
CA LEU A 170 -5.77 -12.58 -2.07
C LEU A 170 -5.50 -14.05 -1.72
N GLN A 171 -6.53 -14.78 -1.27
CA GLN A 171 -6.43 -16.22 -0.97
C GLN A 171 -6.15 -17.04 -2.24
N GLU A 172 -6.80 -16.71 -3.35
CA GLU A 172 -6.52 -17.37 -4.64
C GLU A 172 -5.09 -17.08 -5.08
N ARG A 173 -4.70 -15.81 -5.02
CA ARG A 173 -3.34 -15.38 -5.35
C ARG A 173 -2.28 -16.09 -4.52
N GLN A 174 -2.51 -16.28 -3.23
CA GLN A 174 -1.60 -17.01 -2.35
C GLN A 174 -1.46 -18.47 -2.79
N ARG A 175 -2.56 -19.15 -3.16
CA ARG A 175 -2.53 -20.53 -3.66
C ARG A 175 -1.76 -20.67 -4.99
N GLU A 176 -1.94 -19.70 -5.89
CA GLU A 176 -1.24 -19.67 -7.18
C GLU A 176 0.27 -19.48 -7.03
N VAL A 177 0.66 -18.49 -6.22
CA VAL A 177 2.08 -18.10 -6.05
C VAL A 177 2.82 -19.09 -5.16
N PHE A 178 2.15 -19.61 -4.13
CA PHE A 178 2.75 -20.49 -3.11
C PHE A 178 2.08 -21.86 -3.04
N PRO A 179 2.17 -22.67 -4.11
CA PRO A 179 1.50 -23.97 -4.18
C PRO A 179 2.13 -25.04 -3.25
N ASN A 180 3.32 -24.79 -2.71
CA ASN A 180 4.03 -25.73 -1.84
C ASN A 180 5.09 -25.01 -0.98
N GLN A 181 5.65 -25.75 -0.02
CA GLN A 181 6.65 -25.22 0.92
C GLN A 181 7.90 -24.68 0.22
N ALA A 182 8.37 -25.30 -0.85
CA ALA A 182 9.56 -24.85 -1.56
C ALA A 182 9.36 -23.44 -2.20
N ALA A 183 8.14 -23.14 -2.69
CA ALA A 183 7.81 -21.81 -3.19
C ALA A 183 7.79 -20.77 -2.05
N ILE A 184 7.29 -21.13 -0.88
CA ILE A 184 7.30 -20.27 0.31
C ILE A 184 8.76 -19.99 0.73
N ASP A 185 9.59 -21.01 0.83
CA ASP A 185 10.99 -20.87 1.25
C ASP A 185 11.80 -20.01 0.27
N ALA A 186 11.49 -20.09 -1.02
CA ALA A 186 12.16 -19.33 -2.07
C ALA A 186 11.81 -17.82 -2.04
N ALA A 187 10.63 -17.45 -1.52
CA ALA A 187 10.14 -16.06 -1.50
C ALA A 187 9.39 -15.73 -0.21
N PHE A 188 9.97 -16.09 0.93
CA PHE A 188 9.33 -16.00 2.25
C PHE A 188 8.82 -14.59 2.59
N GLY A 189 9.55 -13.54 2.22
CA GLY A 189 9.10 -12.16 2.43
C GLY A 189 7.81 -11.83 1.67
N HIS A 190 7.67 -12.31 0.42
CA HIS A 190 6.44 -12.14 -0.36
C HIS A 190 5.28 -12.94 0.24
N TYR A 191 5.56 -14.18 0.71
CA TYR A 191 4.56 -14.96 1.44
C TYR A 191 4.02 -14.19 2.67
N LEU A 192 4.89 -13.61 3.49
CA LEU A 192 4.48 -12.82 4.66
C LEU A 192 3.63 -11.59 4.29
N ILE A 193 3.89 -10.96 3.15
CA ILE A 193 3.08 -9.83 2.67
C ILE A 193 1.65 -10.28 2.36
N LEU A 194 1.48 -11.38 1.61
CA LEU A 194 0.16 -11.93 1.28
C LEU A 194 -0.56 -12.45 2.53
N GLU A 195 0.13 -13.15 3.41
CA GLU A 195 -0.40 -13.62 4.69
C GLU A 195 -0.96 -12.45 5.51
N HIS A 196 -0.16 -11.40 5.69
CA HIS A 196 -0.59 -10.20 6.40
C HIS A 196 -1.80 -9.52 5.74
N ALA A 197 -1.84 -9.44 4.40
CA ALA A 197 -2.97 -8.87 3.68
C ALA A 197 -4.25 -9.70 3.87
N ILE A 198 -4.15 -11.04 3.81
CA ILE A 198 -5.27 -11.96 4.04
C ILE A 198 -5.80 -11.84 5.47
N GLU A 199 -4.93 -11.85 6.47
CA GLU A 199 -5.33 -11.68 7.87
C GLU A 199 -6.04 -10.34 8.09
N ARG A 200 -5.51 -9.26 7.55
CA ARG A 200 -6.11 -7.93 7.65
C ARG A 200 -7.51 -7.91 7.07
N GLU A 201 -7.70 -8.40 5.84
CA GLU A 201 -9.01 -8.43 5.16
C GLU A 201 -9.99 -9.37 5.89
N SER A 202 -9.52 -10.53 6.37
CA SER A 202 -10.32 -11.47 7.15
C SER A 202 -10.89 -10.82 8.42
N HIS A 203 -10.03 -10.20 9.22
CA HIS A 203 -10.45 -9.48 10.42
C HIS A 203 -11.39 -8.31 10.12
N TYR A 204 -11.16 -7.61 9.00
CA TYR A 204 -12.02 -6.50 8.58
C TYR A 204 -13.42 -7.00 8.21
N VAL A 205 -13.53 -8.09 7.43
CA VAL A 205 -14.81 -8.74 7.10
C VAL A 205 -15.54 -9.21 8.35
N GLU A 206 -14.84 -9.88 9.27
CA GLU A 206 -15.42 -10.33 10.54
C GLU A 206 -15.98 -9.16 11.37
N TRP A 207 -15.24 -8.06 11.43
CA TRP A 207 -15.67 -6.86 12.12
C TRP A 207 -16.94 -6.26 11.47
N LEU A 208 -16.98 -6.11 10.15
CA LEU A 208 -18.14 -5.61 9.41
C LEU A 208 -19.39 -6.48 9.63
N GLN A 209 -19.25 -7.80 9.52
CA GLN A 209 -20.34 -8.76 9.69
C GLN A 209 -20.93 -8.70 11.11
N ARG A 210 -20.08 -8.56 12.12
CA ARG A 210 -20.50 -8.41 13.53
C ARG A 210 -21.42 -7.21 13.70
N TYR A 211 -21.05 -6.05 13.15
CA TYR A 211 -21.85 -4.83 13.27
C TYR A 211 -23.06 -4.79 12.34
N GLN A 212 -23.00 -5.48 11.20
CA GLN A 212 -24.15 -5.69 10.33
C GLN A 212 -25.27 -6.50 11.01
N THR A 213 -24.90 -7.52 11.77
CA THR A 213 -25.86 -8.33 12.55
C THR A 213 -26.51 -7.50 13.66
N LEU A 214 -25.76 -6.63 14.33
CA LEU A 214 -26.28 -5.73 15.38
C LEU A 214 -27.24 -4.68 14.80
N SER A 215 -26.97 -4.13 13.63
CA SER A 215 -27.83 -3.12 13.00
C SER A 215 -29.16 -3.70 12.47
N ASN A 216 -29.24 -5.01 12.19
CA ASN A 216 -30.47 -5.68 11.74
C ASN A 216 -31.40 -6.08 12.92
N ASN A 217 -30.93 -6.05 14.14
CA ASN A 217 -31.67 -6.45 15.34
C ASN A 217 -32.27 -5.27 16.11
N HIS A 218 -32.19 -4.07 15.57
CA HIS A 218 -32.76 -2.83 16.08
C HIS A 218 -33.68 -2.17 15.07
#